data_50d6bf99811f851b0783ed12e74729d3
#
_entry.id   50d6bf99811f851b0783ed12e74729d3
#
_cell.length_a   1.000
_cell.length_b   1.000
_cell.length_c   1.000
_cell.angle_alpha   90.00
_cell.angle_beta   90.00
_cell.angle_gamma   90.00
#
_symmetry.space_group_name_H-M   'P 1'
#
loop_
_entity.id
_entity.type
_entity.pdbx_description
1 polymer ?
#
loop_
_entity_poly.entity_id
_entity_poly.type
_entity_poly.pdbx_seq_one_letter_code
_entity_poly.pdbx_strand_id
1 'polypeptide(L)'
;MTMSIELLRHGDTGQRSYRGQIDDPLTDMGWTQLREAVEGRTWDIVVASTLQRCAAFARELALARGLPLRLDARLAEYNFGRWQGVPIEQIAEEQGDALGRFWADPVAHPPPGAETFDAFRDRLSAALDDVAAEAVDQRVLVITHGGAIRLLRCLVEKRSYGDMAGIDVPHASLHPLPWPVPVTA
;
A
#
# COMPACT_ATOMS: atom_id res chain seq x y z
N MET A 1 7.51 25.75 -0.91
CA MET A 1 7.78 24.42 -1.54
C MET A 1 6.44 23.79 -1.82
N THR A 2 6.32 22.94 -2.81
CA THR A 2 5.07 22.21 -3.07
C THR A 2 5.10 20.90 -2.31
N MET A 3 4.02 20.51 -1.63
CA MET A 3 3.87 19.21 -0.99
C MET A 3 4.18 18.08 -1.99
N SER A 4 4.89 17.07 -1.55
CA SER A 4 5.12 15.85 -2.31
C SER A 4 4.88 14.61 -1.47
N ILE A 5 4.21 13.62 -2.05
CA ILE A 5 3.98 12.30 -1.43
C ILE A 5 4.78 11.25 -2.18
N GLU A 6 5.49 10.44 -1.44
CA GLU A 6 6.18 9.25 -1.95
C GLU A 6 5.66 8.03 -1.19
N LEU A 7 5.16 7.02 -1.93
CA LEU A 7 4.67 5.78 -1.35
C LEU A 7 5.81 4.77 -1.29
N LEU A 8 5.99 4.09 -0.15
CA LEU A 8 6.95 3.02 0.04
C LEU A 8 6.20 1.73 0.34
N ARG A 9 6.38 0.69 -0.47
CA ARG A 9 5.90 -0.64 -0.13
C ARG A 9 6.73 -1.22 1.01
N HIS A 10 6.09 -1.91 1.97
CA HIS A 10 6.80 -2.67 3.00
C HIS A 10 7.80 -3.68 2.39
N GLY A 11 8.79 -4.11 3.16
CA GLY A 11 9.78 -5.11 2.80
C GLY A 11 9.21 -6.54 2.84
N ASP A 12 10.09 -7.52 2.55
CA ASP A 12 9.72 -8.93 2.56
C ASP A 12 9.18 -9.41 3.92
N THR A 13 8.17 -10.27 3.88
CA THR A 13 7.57 -10.94 5.04
C THR A 13 7.71 -12.46 4.99
N GLY A 14 8.40 -12.99 3.98
CA GLY A 14 8.56 -14.43 3.76
C GLY A 14 7.29 -15.17 3.33
N GLN A 15 6.19 -14.46 3.14
CA GLN A 15 4.89 -15.05 2.80
C GLN A 15 4.61 -14.96 1.30
N ARG A 16 3.97 -16.01 0.74
CA ARG A 16 3.66 -16.12 -0.69
C ARG A 16 2.17 -16.18 -1.01
N SER A 17 1.31 -15.94 0.00
CA SER A 17 -0.14 -15.83 -0.18
C SER A 17 -0.60 -14.38 -0.10
N TYR A 18 -1.85 -14.09 -0.45
CA TYR A 18 -2.47 -12.81 -0.16
C TYR A 18 -2.55 -12.63 1.36
N ARG A 19 -1.78 -11.68 1.89
CA ARG A 19 -1.75 -11.47 3.35
C ARG A 19 -2.84 -10.52 3.81
N GLY A 20 -3.24 -9.58 2.96
CA GLY A 20 -4.27 -8.61 3.29
C GLY A 20 -4.00 -7.96 4.63
N GLN A 21 -4.91 -8.15 5.58
CA GLN A 21 -4.84 -7.57 6.91
C GLN A 21 -4.30 -8.53 7.99
N ILE A 22 -3.78 -9.70 7.60
CA ILE A 22 -2.97 -10.53 8.51
C ILE A 22 -1.72 -9.74 8.89
N ASP A 23 -1.43 -9.70 10.17
CA ASP A 23 -0.38 -8.83 10.73
C ASP A 23 0.98 -9.54 10.85
N ASP A 24 1.61 -9.78 9.70
CA ASP A 24 2.92 -10.43 9.63
C ASP A 24 4.07 -9.45 9.91
N PRO A 25 5.16 -9.91 10.59
CA PRO A 25 6.37 -9.14 10.76
C PRO A 25 7.21 -9.11 9.46
N LEU A 26 8.16 -8.19 9.39
CA LEU A 26 9.22 -8.20 8.38
C LEU A 26 10.22 -9.32 8.67
N THR A 27 10.79 -9.91 7.61
CA THR A 27 12.00 -10.74 7.70
C THR A 27 13.25 -9.85 7.82
N ASP A 28 14.41 -10.44 8.15
CA ASP A 28 15.70 -9.72 8.11
C ASP A 28 15.99 -9.13 6.73
N MET A 29 15.61 -9.87 5.68
CA MET A 29 15.68 -9.37 4.31
C MET A 29 14.78 -8.15 4.11
N GLY A 30 13.54 -8.20 4.61
CA GLY A 30 12.60 -7.07 4.52
C GLY A 30 13.10 -5.81 5.20
N TRP A 31 13.73 -5.95 6.36
CA TRP A 31 14.41 -4.85 7.05
C TRP A 31 15.55 -4.26 6.22
N THR A 32 16.41 -5.11 5.66
CA THR A 32 17.54 -4.69 4.80
C THR A 32 17.03 -3.94 3.57
N GLN A 33 16.05 -4.50 2.85
CA GLN A 33 15.44 -3.87 1.68
C GLN A 33 14.93 -2.45 1.98
N LEU A 34 14.23 -2.27 3.11
CA LEU A 34 13.68 -0.97 3.49
C LEU A 34 14.76 0.04 3.85
N ARG A 35 15.81 -0.38 4.60
CA ARG A 35 16.92 0.50 4.95
C ARG A 35 17.68 0.98 3.71
N GLU A 36 17.94 0.10 2.76
CA GLU A 36 18.53 0.44 1.46
C GLU A 36 17.65 1.39 0.64
N ALA A 37 16.34 1.15 0.59
CA ALA A 37 15.41 1.98 -0.17
C ALA A 37 15.36 3.44 0.31
N VAL A 38 15.58 3.69 1.61
CA VAL A 38 15.53 5.04 2.19
C VAL A 38 16.91 5.70 2.31
N GLU A 39 17.98 5.00 1.92
CA GLU A 39 19.34 5.54 2.01
C GLU A 39 19.50 6.78 1.14
N GLY A 40 20.13 7.83 1.67
CA GLY A 40 20.37 9.09 0.97
C GLY A 40 19.12 9.93 0.66
N ARG A 41 17.93 9.46 1.02
CA ARG A 41 16.66 10.18 0.80
C ARG A 41 16.23 10.93 2.06
N THR A 42 15.42 11.96 1.88
CA THR A 42 14.95 12.80 3.00
C THR A 42 13.48 13.14 2.87
N TRP A 43 12.78 13.08 3.99
CA TRP A 43 11.38 13.49 4.15
C TRP A 43 11.23 14.35 5.38
N ASP A 44 10.09 15.02 5.53
CA ASP A 44 9.78 15.89 6.65
C ASP A 44 8.81 15.23 7.64
N ILE A 45 8.03 14.24 7.18
CA ILE A 45 7.10 13.44 7.99
C ILE A 45 6.99 12.01 7.44
N VAL A 46 6.76 11.04 8.33
CA VAL A 46 6.43 9.66 7.99
C VAL A 46 5.00 9.35 8.38
N VAL A 47 4.21 8.84 7.44
CA VAL A 47 2.86 8.30 7.67
C VAL A 47 2.89 6.81 7.31
N ALA A 48 2.26 5.94 8.09
CA ALA A 48 2.33 4.51 7.82
C ALA A 48 1.04 3.77 8.18
N SER A 49 0.80 2.67 7.45
CA SER A 49 -0.17 1.66 7.86
C SER A 49 0.14 1.14 9.27
N THR A 50 -0.92 0.81 10.02
CA THR A 50 -0.79 0.24 11.37
C THR A 50 -0.31 -1.21 11.38
N LEU A 51 -0.35 -1.92 10.24
CA LEU A 51 0.16 -3.29 10.15
C LEU A 51 1.68 -3.32 10.40
N GLN A 52 2.15 -4.27 11.22
CA GLN A 52 3.51 -4.25 11.76
C GLN A 52 4.61 -4.25 10.69
N ARG A 53 4.40 -4.87 9.53
CA ARG A 53 5.36 -4.84 8.40
C ARG A 53 5.61 -3.43 7.83
N CYS A 54 4.70 -2.48 8.09
CA CYS A 54 4.86 -1.07 7.80
C CYS A 54 5.24 -0.28 9.06
N ALA A 55 4.46 -0.46 10.13
CA ALA A 55 4.56 0.35 11.35
C ALA A 55 5.88 0.16 12.09
N ALA A 56 6.45 -1.05 12.08
CA ALA A 56 7.72 -1.31 12.78
C ALA A 56 8.87 -0.52 12.14
N PHE A 57 9.00 -0.59 10.82
CA PHE A 57 10.02 0.18 10.09
C PHE A 57 9.78 1.69 10.17
N ALA A 58 8.51 2.11 10.08
CA ALA A 58 8.17 3.53 10.21
C ALA A 58 8.63 4.12 11.54
N ARG A 59 8.46 3.38 12.64
CA ARG A 59 8.93 3.79 13.98
C ARG A 59 10.45 3.87 14.04
N GLU A 60 11.17 2.88 13.51
CA GLU A 60 12.64 2.89 13.46
C GLU A 60 13.14 4.10 12.68
N LEU A 61 12.61 4.31 11.47
CA LEU A 61 13.01 5.41 10.59
C LEU A 61 12.74 6.78 11.21
N ALA A 62 11.53 6.98 11.74
CA ALA A 62 11.13 8.23 12.36
C ALA A 62 12.00 8.55 13.58
N LEU A 63 12.25 7.57 14.45
CA LEU A 63 13.12 7.73 15.61
C LEU A 63 14.56 8.05 15.20
N ALA A 64 15.12 7.31 14.26
CA ALA A 64 16.51 7.47 13.82
C ALA A 64 16.78 8.83 13.18
N ARG A 65 15.74 9.44 12.56
CA ARG A 65 15.87 10.71 11.84
C ARG A 65 15.19 11.90 12.54
N GLY A 66 14.58 11.68 13.70
CA GLY A 66 13.87 12.73 14.45
C GLY A 66 12.66 13.28 13.69
N LEU A 67 11.95 12.44 12.92
CA LEU A 67 10.80 12.83 12.12
C LEU A 67 9.48 12.60 12.87
N PRO A 68 8.48 13.47 12.66
CA PRO A 68 7.12 13.16 13.07
C PRO A 68 6.63 11.86 12.44
N LEU A 69 5.89 11.05 13.19
CA LEU A 69 5.27 9.81 12.74
C LEU A 69 3.77 9.82 12.99
N ARG A 70 2.98 9.50 11.96
CA ARG A 70 1.56 9.20 12.07
C ARG A 70 1.28 7.78 11.60
N LEU A 71 0.58 6.99 12.43
CA LEU A 71 0.05 5.69 12.03
C LEU A 71 -1.43 5.83 11.68
N ASP A 72 -1.84 5.30 10.53
CA ASP A 72 -3.20 5.39 10.03
C ASP A 72 -3.70 4.02 9.54
N ALA A 73 -4.71 3.48 10.21
CA ALA A 73 -5.29 2.18 9.87
C ALA A 73 -5.95 2.17 8.48
N ARG A 74 -6.36 3.33 7.96
CA ARG A 74 -6.94 3.46 6.62
C ARG A 74 -5.94 3.15 5.50
N LEU A 75 -4.62 3.15 5.80
CA LEU A 75 -3.55 2.79 4.87
C LEU A 75 -3.28 1.27 4.82
N ALA A 76 -4.06 0.44 5.54
CA ALA A 76 -3.90 -1.01 5.51
C ALA A 76 -4.18 -1.58 4.12
N GLU A 77 -3.62 -2.78 3.86
CA GLU A 77 -3.82 -3.52 2.61
C GLU A 77 -5.29 -3.89 2.40
N TYR A 78 -5.65 -4.21 1.18
CA TYR A 78 -6.96 -4.76 0.82
C TYR A 78 -7.27 -5.99 1.68
N ASN A 79 -8.46 -6.02 2.28
CA ASN A 79 -8.92 -7.20 2.98
C ASN A 79 -9.41 -8.23 1.96
N PHE A 80 -8.58 -9.24 1.67
CA PHE A 80 -8.90 -10.30 0.71
C PHE A 80 -9.90 -11.34 1.26
N GLY A 81 -10.51 -11.12 2.42
CA GLY A 81 -11.50 -12.03 3.00
C GLY A 81 -10.94 -13.45 3.16
N ARG A 82 -11.63 -14.44 2.59
CA ARG A 82 -11.26 -15.85 2.72
C ARG A 82 -10.00 -16.27 1.97
N TRP A 83 -9.45 -15.41 1.10
CA TRP A 83 -8.18 -15.69 0.43
C TRP A 83 -6.97 -15.36 1.28
N GLN A 84 -7.16 -14.64 2.39
CA GLN A 84 -6.04 -14.27 3.27
C GLN A 84 -5.37 -15.50 3.87
N GLY A 85 -4.08 -15.64 3.65
CA GLY A 85 -3.27 -16.76 4.14
C GLY A 85 -3.39 -18.05 3.35
N VAL A 86 -4.28 -18.12 2.35
CA VAL A 86 -4.45 -19.30 1.51
C VAL A 86 -3.42 -19.28 0.37
N PRO A 87 -2.71 -20.39 0.10
CA PRO A 87 -1.84 -20.49 -1.05
C PRO A 87 -2.58 -20.22 -2.36
N ILE A 88 -1.92 -19.50 -3.28
CA ILE A 88 -2.55 -19.13 -4.57
C ILE A 88 -2.95 -20.36 -5.37
N GLU A 89 -2.14 -21.40 -5.33
CA GLU A 89 -2.38 -22.69 -5.98
C GLU A 89 -3.65 -23.35 -5.45
N GLN A 90 -3.87 -23.31 -4.14
CA GLN A 90 -5.08 -23.84 -3.52
C GLN A 90 -6.33 -23.06 -3.94
N ILE A 91 -6.25 -21.73 -4.02
CA ILE A 91 -7.36 -20.91 -4.53
C ILE A 91 -7.71 -21.30 -5.96
N ALA A 92 -6.69 -21.49 -6.81
CA ALA A 92 -6.88 -21.90 -8.21
C ALA A 92 -7.51 -23.29 -8.32
N GLU A 93 -7.10 -24.25 -7.48
CA GLU A 93 -7.66 -25.61 -7.45
C GLU A 93 -9.11 -25.62 -6.98
N GLU A 94 -9.45 -24.88 -5.92
CA GLU A 94 -10.78 -24.89 -5.31
C GLU A 94 -11.80 -24.01 -6.03
N GLN A 95 -11.35 -22.89 -6.64
CA GLN A 95 -12.22 -21.85 -7.17
C GLN A 95 -12.02 -21.60 -8.68
N GLY A 96 -11.22 -22.43 -9.35
CA GLY A 96 -10.97 -22.35 -10.79
C GLY A 96 -10.41 -20.99 -11.21
N ASP A 97 -11.11 -20.29 -12.13
CA ASP A 97 -10.65 -19.02 -12.70
C ASP A 97 -10.94 -17.78 -11.82
N ALA A 98 -11.23 -17.96 -10.52
CA ALA A 98 -11.58 -16.84 -9.64
C ALA A 98 -10.46 -15.79 -9.53
N LEU A 99 -9.19 -16.21 -9.51
CA LEU A 99 -8.04 -15.31 -9.51
C LEU A 99 -7.98 -14.47 -10.79
N GLY A 100 -8.16 -15.08 -11.95
CA GLY A 100 -8.18 -14.39 -13.23
C GLY A 100 -9.31 -13.36 -13.30
N ARG A 101 -10.51 -13.73 -12.88
CA ARG A 101 -11.67 -12.82 -12.85
C ARG A 101 -11.45 -11.64 -11.88
N PHE A 102 -10.92 -11.90 -10.69
CA PHE A 102 -10.59 -10.83 -9.74
C PHE A 102 -9.61 -9.83 -10.34
N TRP A 103 -8.53 -10.29 -10.94
CA TRP A 103 -7.53 -9.39 -11.53
C TRP A 103 -8.02 -8.66 -12.79
N ALA A 104 -8.96 -9.26 -13.53
CA ALA A 104 -9.58 -8.60 -14.67
C ALA A 104 -10.58 -7.50 -14.24
N ASP A 105 -11.37 -7.75 -13.21
CA ASP A 105 -12.35 -6.80 -12.65
C ASP A 105 -12.53 -7.06 -11.14
N PRO A 106 -11.72 -6.41 -10.28
CA PRO A 106 -11.78 -6.61 -8.82
C PRO A 106 -13.06 -6.05 -8.18
N VAL A 107 -13.77 -5.17 -8.88
CA VAL A 107 -15.06 -4.62 -8.40
C VAL A 107 -16.17 -5.63 -8.58
N ALA A 108 -16.25 -6.26 -9.77
CA ALA A 108 -17.29 -7.24 -10.09
C ALA A 108 -17.04 -8.61 -9.47
N HIS A 109 -15.78 -8.97 -9.20
CA HIS A 109 -15.38 -10.30 -8.76
C HIS A 109 -14.51 -10.29 -7.48
N PRO A 110 -14.97 -9.68 -6.37
CA PRO A 110 -14.21 -9.64 -5.13
C PRO A 110 -14.05 -11.05 -4.53
N PRO A 111 -12.96 -11.31 -3.78
CA PRO A 111 -12.84 -12.55 -3.02
C PRO A 111 -13.99 -12.72 -2.01
N PRO A 112 -14.38 -13.96 -1.67
CA PRO A 112 -15.45 -14.19 -0.71
C PRO A 112 -15.15 -13.56 0.67
N GLY A 113 -16.04 -12.68 1.14
CA GLY A 113 -15.88 -11.98 2.42
C GLY A 113 -14.83 -10.87 2.43
N ALA A 114 -14.33 -10.46 1.28
CA ALA A 114 -13.44 -9.30 1.15
C ALA A 114 -14.18 -7.98 1.46
N GLU A 115 -13.43 -6.93 1.76
CA GLU A 115 -13.99 -5.59 1.74
C GLU A 115 -14.39 -5.21 0.30
N THR A 116 -15.36 -4.31 0.14
CA THR A 116 -15.69 -3.82 -1.20
C THR A 116 -14.53 -2.97 -1.75
N PHE A 117 -14.35 -3.00 -3.06
CA PHE A 117 -13.26 -2.24 -3.69
C PHE A 117 -13.46 -0.73 -3.51
N ASP A 118 -14.71 -0.27 -3.49
CA ASP A 118 -15.05 1.12 -3.18
C ASP A 118 -14.65 1.50 -1.75
N ALA A 119 -14.93 0.66 -0.74
CA ALA A 119 -14.52 0.92 0.63
C ALA A 119 -12.98 1.00 0.77
N PHE A 120 -12.26 0.13 0.06
CA PHE A 120 -10.79 0.18 -0.02
C PHE A 120 -10.30 1.49 -0.61
N ARG A 121 -10.83 1.89 -1.77
CA ARG A 121 -10.53 3.16 -2.43
C ARG A 121 -10.81 4.35 -1.51
N ASP A 122 -12.00 4.39 -0.94
CA ASP A 122 -12.48 5.56 -0.18
C ASP A 122 -11.66 5.77 1.10
N ARG A 123 -11.30 4.68 1.83
CA ARG A 123 -10.47 4.81 3.03
C ARG A 123 -9.04 5.26 2.72
N LEU A 124 -8.43 4.76 1.64
CA LEU A 124 -7.10 5.20 1.21
C LEU A 124 -7.13 6.67 0.76
N SER A 125 -8.11 7.06 -0.04
CA SER A 125 -8.27 8.44 -0.51
C SER A 125 -8.45 9.40 0.67
N ALA A 126 -9.34 9.09 1.61
CA ALA A 126 -9.56 9.90 2.79
C ALA A 126 -8.29 10.06 3.66
N ALA A 127 -7.47 9.00 3.79
CA ALA A 127 -6.21 9.10 4.51
C ALA A 127 -5.23 10.06 3.83
N LEU A 128 -5.13 10.00 2.49
CA LEU A 128 -4.24 10.88 1.72
C LEU A 128 -4.75 12.31 1.62
N ASP A 129 -6.07 12.53 1.60
CA ASP A 129 -6.67 13.86 1.64
C ASP A 129 -6.34 14.56 2.97
N ASP A 130 -6.43 13.85 4.10
CA ASP A 130 -6.03 14.38 5.40
C ASP A 130 -4.53 14.70 5.43
N VAL A 131 -3.68 13.81 4.88
CA VAL A 131 -2.24 14.06 4.76
C VAL A 131 -1.96 15.31 3.93
N ALA A 132 -2.66 15.46 2.80
CA ALA A 132 -2.48 16.62 1.92
C ALA A 132 -2.92 17.94 2.59
N ALA A 133 -3.98 17.89 3.40
CA ALA A 133 -4.47 19.05 4.12
C ALA A 133 -3.52 19.49 5.27
N GLU A 134 -2.88 18.53 5.94
CA GLU A 134 -2.05 18.79 7.11
C GLU A 134 -0.57 19.06 6.78
N ALA A 135 -0.04 18.41 5.73
CA ALA A 135 1.39 18.44 5.37
C ALA A 135 1.72 19.46 4.27
N VAL A 136 1.19 20.67 4.38
CA VAL A 136 1.45 21.76 3.42
C VAL A 136 2.95 22.03 3.31
N ASP A 137 3.47 22.08 2.08
CA ASP A 137 4.89 22.31 1.76
C ASP A 137 5.88 21.28 2.32
N GLN A 138 5.41 20.09 2.72
CA GLN A 138 6.23 19.00 3.27
C GLN A 138 6.45 17.87 2.26
N ARG A 139 7.56 17.17 2.42
CA ARG A 139 7.85 15.90 1.75
C ARG A 139 7.36 14.77 2.66
N VAL A 140 6.37 14.03 2.22
CA VAL A 140 5.72 12.97 2.99
C VAL A 140 6.14 11.61 2.49
N LEU A 141 6.63 10.75 3.39
CA LEU A 141 6.79 9.32 3.12
C LEU A 141 5.57 8.59 3.65
N VAL A 142 4.87 7.86 2.77
CA VAL A 142 3.75 6.99 3.15
C VAL A 142 4.16 5.53 3.01
N ILE A 143 4.28 4.80 4.12
CA ILE A 143 4.65 3.38 4.12
C ILE A 143 3.39 2.53 4.13
N THR A 144 3.17 1.77 3.06
CA THR A 144 1.94 1.01 2.84
C THR A 144 2.19 -0.30 2.07
N HIS A 145 1.24 -0.79 1.30
CA HIS A 145 1.18 -2.13 0.76
C HIS A 145 1.06 -2.13 -0.77
N GLY A 146 1.32 -3.30 -1.38
CA GLY A 146 1.33 -3.44 -2.82
C GLY A 146 -0.02 -3.17 -3.49
N GLY A 147 -1.12 -3.68 -2.93
CA GLY A 147 -2.47 -3.43 -3.46
C GLY A 147 -2.88 -1.97 -3.31
N ALA A 148 -2.59 -1.37 -2.15
CA ALA A 148 -2.85 0.06 -1.90
C ALA A 148 -2.12 0.95 -2.91
N ILE A 149 -0.83 0.71 -3.16
CA ILE A 149 -0.04 1.47 -4.13
C ILE A 149 -0.59 1.32 -5.55
N ARG A 150 -0.93 0.08 -5.96
CA ARG A 150 -1.51 -0.17 -7.29
C ARG A 150 -2.82 0.58 -7.49
N LEU A 151 -3.72 0.53 -6.50
CA LEU A 151 -4.99 1.25 -6.55
C LEU A 151 -4.78 2.76 -6.65
N LEU A 152 -3.94 3.33 -5.79
CA LEU A 152 -3.66 4.77 -5.79
C LEU A 152 -3.03 5.24 -7.11
N ARG A 153 -2.15 4.43 -7.70
CA ARG A 153 -1.60 4.69 -9.02
C ARG A 153 -2.66 4.66 -10.12
N CYS A 154 -3.58 3.69 -10.08
CA CYS A 154 -4.70 3.67 -11.02
C CYS A 154 -5.57 4.94 -10.91
N LEU A 155 -5.82 5.44 -9.70
CA LEU A 155 -6.58 6.66 -9.48
C LEU A 155 -5.90 7.89 -10.11
N VAL A 156 -4.62 8.12 -9.81
CA VAL A 156 -3.92 9.33 -10.30
C VAL A 156 -3.59 9.25 -11.78
N GLU A 157 -3.34 8.05 -12.31
CA GLU A 157 -3.06 7.78 -13.73
C GLU A 157 -4.35 7.62 -14.56
N LYS A 158 -5.55 7.67 -13.93
CA LYS A 158 -6.87 7.46 -14.56
C LYS A 158 -6.97 6.14 -15.33
N ARG A 159 -6.38 5.08 -14.76
CA ARG A 159 -6.40 3.72 -15.31
C ARG A 159 -7.57 2.92 -14.75
N SER A 160 -7.96 1.88 -15.49
CA SER A 160 -8.89 0.86 -15.00
C SER A 160 -8.29 0.09 -13.83
N TYR A 161 -9.10 -0.35 -12.88
CA TYR A 161 -8.63 -1.23 -11.79
C TYR A 161 -8.17 -2.60 -12.28
N GLY A 162 -8.65 -3.07 -13.44
CA GLY A 162 -8.13 -4.26 -14.11
C GLY A 162 -6.65 -4.12 -14.51
N ASP A 163 -6.14 -2.89 -14.65
CA ASP A 163 -4.74 -2.64 -14.97
C ASP A 163 -3.80 -2.80 -13.75
N MET A 164 -4.34 -2.95 -12.54
CA MET A 164 -3.54 -3.08 -11.32
C MET A 164 -2.56 -4.26 -11.37
N ALA A 165 -2.96 -5.37 -12.00
CA ALA A 165 -2.11 -6.54 -12.16
C ALA A 165 -0.81 -6.26 -12.92
N GLY A 166 -0.84 -5.32 -13.87
CA GLY A 166 0.30 -4.90 -14.68
C GLY A 166 1.20 -3.83 -14.04
N ILE A 167 0.82 -3.29 -12.87
CA ILE A 167 1.63 -2.30 -12.17
C ILE A 167 2.65 -3.02 -11.29
N ASP A 168 3.94 -2.88 -11.62
CA ASP A 168 5.01 -3.46 -10.82
C ASP A 168 5.24 -2.65 -9.54
N VAL A 169 5.16 -3.34 -8.39
CA VAL A 169 5.37 -2.77 -7.06
C VAL A 169 6.17 -3.77 -6.22
N PRO A 170 7.50 -3.90 -6.43
CA PRO A 170 8.35 -4.79 -5.65
C PRO A 170 8.39 -4.41 -4.18
N HIS A 171 8.82 -5.33 -3.28
CA HIS A 171 9.09 -5.00 -1.88
C HIS A 171 10.07 -3.82 -1.78
N ALA A 172 9.84 -2.92 -0.84
CA ALA A 172 10.62 -1.72 -0.60
C ALA A 172 10.77 -0.76 -1.80
N SER A 173 9.90 -0.87 -2.81
CA SER A 173 9.89 0.09 -3.92
C SER A 173 9.24 1.42 -3.53
N LEU A 174 9.79 2.51 -4.05
CA LEU A 174 9.31 3.88 -3.88
C LEU A 174 8.56 4.37 -5.12
N HIS A 175 7.41 5.01 -4.91
CA HIS A 175 6.53 5.49 -5.96
C HIS A 175 6.07 6.92 -5.68
N PRO A 176 6.51 7.92 -6.46
CA PRO A 176 5.95 9.27 -6.37
C PRO A 176 4.45 9.25 -6.63
N LEU A 177 3.69 9.99 -5.84
CA LEU A 177 2.24 10.10 -5.98
C LEU A 177 1.82 11.56 -6.11
N PRO A 178 1.34 12.02 -7.27
CA PRO A 178 0.74 13.34 -7.41
C PRO A 178 -0.64 13.35 -6.75
N TRP A 179 -0.70 13.86 -5.52
CA TRP A 179 -1.93 13.96 -4.73
C TRP A 179 -2.13 15.41 -4.22
N PRO A 180 -3.36 15.94 -4.15
CA PRO A 180 -4.61 15.31 -4.62
C PRO A 180 -4.64 15.11 -6.14
N VAL A 181 -5.52 14.21 -6.59
CA VAL A 181 -5.67 13.94 -8.04
C VAL A 181 -6.01 15.25 -8.75
N PRO A 182 -5.23 15.67 -9.76
CA PRO A 182 -5.50 16.91 -10.46
C PRO A 182 -6.92 16.90 -11.05
N VAL A 183 -7.75 17.86 -10.64
CA VAL A 183 -9.02 18.11 -11.27
C VAL A 183 -8.71 18.67 -12.67
N THR A 184 -8.93 17.87 -13.71
CA THR A 184 -8.84 18.39 -15.08
C THR A 184 -9.98 19.38 -15.29
N ALA A 185 -9.59 20.61 -15.58
CA ALA A 185 -10.52 21.64 -16.04
C ALA A 185 -11.16 21.24 -17.38
#